data_5f7cee4d030357f19886164ba97396bb
#
_entry.id   5f7cee4d030357f19886164ba97396bb
#
_cell.length_a   1.000
_cell.length_b   1.000
_cell.length_c   1.000
_cell.angle_alpha   90.00
_cell.angle_beta   90.00
_cell.angle_gamma   90.00
#
_symmetry.space_group_name_H-M   'P 1'
#
loop_
_entity.id
_entity.type
_entity.pdbx_description
1 polymer ?
#
loop_
_entity_poly.entity_id
_entity_poly.type
_entity_poly.pdbx_seq_one_letter_code
_entity_poly.pdbx_strand_id
1 'polypeptide(L)'
;ISIPITLVAVFIILKILGRSINIISLAGMAFAVGMVVDNSIVVLENIYRHLTMRKGVFKAAYDGAAEVWGAVLASTLTTLAVFVPIVFIEEEAGQMFRDIAITISGSIALSLIVSITVIPTLTTLLIRLSPGEIYEPGFLHRTLLRPVVLFGSKVLETYMGIMRSLLKKSAVGIIGKVGVIGGIVAVVLWSVTTLPEKDYLPYGNTNMVFMLIEPVAGVPAETNMGYFAPYEDKIVGMEDVDRNFTVFAPRFNGGGAIVKRELASGQRGEVKMAIKAREMGKEIFKIPGYRFAFAIQRPIFRSADKTFQVEITGPDIQKLK
;
A
#
# COMPACT_ATOMS: atom_id res chain seq x y z
N ILE A 1 -7.28 23.20 -4.74
CA ILE A 1 -8.63 23.29 -4.13
C ILE A 1 -9.33 21.92 -4.17
N SER A 2 -9.27 21.15 -5.27
CA SER A 2 -9.88 19.82 -5.40
C SER A 2 -9.45 18.87 -4.27
N ILE A 3 -8.14 18.77 -3.99
CA ILE A 3 -7.59 17.87 -2.97
C ILE A 3 -8.22 18.08 -1.59
N PRO A 4 -8.17 19.29 -0.98
CA PRO A 4 -8.71 19.46 0.36
C PRO A 4 -10.22 19.23 0.43
N ILE A 5 -10.98 19.61 -0.58
CA ILE A 5 -12.42 19.37 -0.63
C ILE A 5 -12.71 17.87 -0.66
N THR A 6 -12.03 17.13 -1.52
CA THR A 6 -12.23 15.68 -1.64
C THR A 6 -11.81 14.95 -0.38
N LEU A 7 -10.67 15.32 0.24
CA LEU A 7 -10.22 14.69 1.49
C LEU A 7 -11.22 14.90 2.63
N VAL A 8 -11.71 16.14 2.81
CA VAL A 8 -12.73 16.41 3.85
C VAL A 8 -13.99 15.61 3.59
N ALA A 9 -14.43 15.52 2.34
CA ALA A 9 -15.62 14.76 1.97
C ALA A 9 -15.44 13.25 2.19
N VAL A 10 -14.24 12.70 2.01
CA VAL A 10 -13.94 11.28 2.32
C VAL A 10 -14.08 10.98 3.81
N PHE A 11 -13.69 11.89 4.71
CA PHE A 11 -13.92 11.70 6.15
C PHE A 11 -15.42 11.58 6.47
N ILE A 12 -16.26 12.33 5.77
CA ILE A 12 -17.72 12.24 5.91
C ILE A 12 -18.22 10.86 5.44
N ILE A 13 -17.72 10.36 4.29
CA ILE A 13 -18.07 9.02 3.80
C ILE A 13 -17.65 7.94 4.80
N LEU A 14 -16.43 7.97 5.32
CA LEU A 14 -15.96 7.01 6.31
C LEU A 14 -16.84 7.01 7.55
N LYS A 15 -17.25 8.20 8.03
CA LYS A 15 -18.15 8.34 9.16
C LYS A 15 -19.54 7.74 8.89
N ILE A 16 -20.13 7.99 7.71
CA ILE A 16 -21.42 7.43 7.31
C ILE A 16 -21.38 5.90 7.23
N LEU A 17 -20.26 5.35 6.74
CA LEU A 17 -20.04 3.91 6.63
C LEU A 17 -19.64 3.26 7.97
N GLY A 18 -19.58 4.00 9.06
CA GLY A 18 -19.19 3.50 10.38
C GLY A 18 -17.73 3.04 10.46
N ARG A 19 -16.86 3.57 9.58
CA ARG A 19 -15.44 3.22 9.55
C ARG A 19 -14.62 4.18 10.40
N SER A 20 -13.63 3.62 11.11
CA SER A 20 -12.68 4.40 11.89
C SER A 20 -11.60 5.01 10.99
N ILE A 21 -11.10 6.18 11.40
CA ILE A 21 -9.89 6.76 10.81
C ILE A 21 -8.70 6.04 11.42
N ASN A 22 -8.02 5.23 10.64
CA ASN A 22 -6.86 4.46 11.04
C ASN A 22 -5.70 4.66 10.04
N ILE A 23 -4.52 4.10 10.34
CA ILE A 23 -3.34 4.22 9.47
C ILE A 23 -3.63 3.71 8.06
N ILE A 24 -4.44 2.67 7.93
CA ILE A 24 -4.79 2.03 6.66
C ILE A 24 -5.68 2.95 5.82
N SER A 25 -6.71 3.56 6.42
CA SER A 25 -7.56 4.54 5.73
C SER A 25 -6.79 5.82 5.36
N LEU A 26 -5.86 6.27 6.23
CA LEU A 26 -4.97 7.40 5.93
C LEU A 26 -4.02 7.08 4.76
N ALA A 27 -3.48 5.87 4.70
CA ALA A 27 -2.66 5.42 3.57
C ALA A 27 -3.49 5.39 2.28
N GLY A 28 -4.73 4.90 2.33
CA GLY A 28 -5.67 4.95 1.21
C GLY A 28 -5.94 6.38 0.72
N MET A 29 -6.13 7.34 1.66
CA MET A 29 -6.28 8.76 1.32
C MET A 29 -5.02 9.35 0.68
N ALA A 30 -3.85 9.05 1.21
CA ALA A 30 -2.59 9.51 0.64
C ALA A 30 -2.39 9.00 -0.79
N PHE A 31 -2.78 7.74 -1.04
CA PHE A 31 -2.75 7.15 -2.38
C PHE A 31 -3.77 7.82 -3.32
N ALA A 32 -4.97 8.08 -2.81
CA ALA A 32 -6.04 8.70 -3.56
C ALA A 32 -5.74 10.14 -3.99
N VAL A 33 -4.92 10.89 -3.22
CA VAL A 33 -4.53 12.28 -3.57
C VAL A 33 -3.95 12.36 -4.96
N GLY A 34 -3.08 11.42 -5.35
CA GLY A 34 -2.51 11.39 -6.70
C GLY A 34 -3.56 11.20 -7.79
N MET A 35 -4.55 10.33 -7.56
CA MET A 35 -5.61 10.01 -8.53
C MET A 35 -6.73 11.07 -8.58
N VAL A 36 -6.97 11.76 -7.47
CA VAL A 36 -7.99 12.81 -7.35
C VAL A 36 -7.66 14.01 -8.25
N VAL A 37 -6.39 14.31 -8.41
CA VAL A 37 -5.93 15.47 -9.18
C VAL A 37 -6.14 15.28 -10.68
N ASP A 38 -6.05 14.05 -11.18
CA ASP A 38 -6.09 13.75 -12.61
C ASP A 38 -7.39 14.23 -13.26
N ASN A 39 -8.55 13.93 -12.68
CA ASN A 39 -9.84 14.39 -13.17
C ASN A 39 -9.91 15.92 -13.26
N SER A 40 -9.41 16.59 -12.23
CA SER A 40 -9.40 18.05 -12.15
C SER A 40 -8.46 18.69 -13.18
N ILE A 41 -7.30 18.06 -13.44
CA ILE A 41 -6.33 18.53 -14.44
C ILE A 41 -6.95 18.44 -15.84
N VAL A 42 -7.56 17.31 -16.19
CA VAL A 42 -8.18 17.12 -17.52
C VAL A 42 -9.27 18.16 -17.77
N VAL A 43 -10.16 18.38 -16.80
CA VAL A 43 -11.22 19.39 -16.92
C VAL A 43 -10.64 20.80 -17.05
N LEU A 44 -9.66 21.16 -16.18
CA LEU A 44 -9.06 22.49 -16.18
C LEU A 44 -8.28 22.76 -17.48
N GLU A 45 -7.53 21.77 -17.96
CA GLU A 45 -6.77 21.88 -19.22
C GLU A 45 -7.72 22.12 -20.39
N ASN A 46 -8.83 21.39 -20.44
CA ASN A 46 -9.80 21.59 -21.52
C ASN A 46 -10.52 22.95 -21.43
N ILE A 47 -10.85 23.42 -20.23
CA ILE A 47 -11.37 24.78 -20.03
C ILE A 47 -10.35 25.81 -20.52
N TYR A 48 -9.08 25.63 -20.16
CA TYR A 48 -7.99 26.51 -20.62
C TYR A 48 -7.88 26.53 -22.15
N ARG A 49 -7.98 25.36 -22.80
CA ARG A 49 -8.02 25.25 -24.26
C ARG A 49 -9.17 26.06 -24.88
N HIS A 50 -10.36 26.00 -24.28
CA HIS A 50 -11.49 26.81 -24.72
C HIS A 50 -11.31 28.32 -24.49
N LEU A 51 -10.59 28.72 -23.43
CA LEU A 51 -10.20 30.10 -23.20
C LEU A 51 -9.24 30.61 -24.28
N THR A 52 -8.28 29.79 -24.70
CA THR A 52 -7.36 30.16 -25.80
C THR A 52 -8.05 30.30 -27.16
N MET A 53 -9.24 29.67 -27.33
CA MET A 53 -10.12 29.86 -28.48
C MET A 53 -10.92 31.18 -28.40
N ARG A 54 -10.61 32.08 -27.47
CA ARG A 54 -11.26 33.40 -27.27
C ARG A 54 -12.75 33.30 -26.89
N LYS A 55 -13.20 32.20 -26.29
CA LYS A 55 -14.54 32.08 -25.74
C LYS A 55 -14.65 32.86 -24.43
N GLY A 56 -15.78 33.45 -24.16
CA GLY A 56 -16.03 34.06 -22.86
C GLY A 56 -15.88 33.02 -21.73
N VAL A 57 -15.44 33.44 -20.54
CA VAL A 57 -15.05 32.57 -19.43
C VAL A 57 -16.14 31.54 -19.06
N PHE A 58 -17.39 31.98 -18.95
CA PHE A 58 -18.53 31.10 -18.65
C PHE A 58 -18.70 30.02 -19.71
N LYS A 59 -18.69 30.43 -21.01
CA LYS A 59 -18.85 29.51 -22.12
C LYS A 59 -17.68 28.54 -22.23
N ALA A 60 -16.44 29.02 -22.00
CA ALA A 60 -15.25 28.18 -21.99
C ALA A 60 -15.29 27.13 -20.86
N ALA A 61 -15.73 27.52 -19.66
CA ALA A 61 -15.89 26.60 -18.54
C ALA A 61 -16.98 25.54 -18.79
N TYR A 62 -18.11 25.95 -19.34
CA TYR A 62 -19.21 25.04 -19.65
C TYR A 62 -18.83 24.06 -20.78
N ASP A 63 -18.44 24.60 -21.94
CA ASP A 63 -18.07 23.77 -23.11
C ASP A 63 -16.89 22.85 -22.77
N GLY A 64 -15.87 23.37 -22.05
CA GLY A 64 -14.69 22.64 -21.67
C GLY A 64 -14.99 21.46 -20.73
N ALA A 65 -15.86 21.65 -19.75
CA ALA A 65 -16.29 20.56 -18.87
C ALA A 65 -17.19 19.54 -19.58
N ALA A 66 -18.14 20.04 -20.41
CA ALA A 66 -19.07 19.20 -21.15
C ALA A 66 -18.39 18.30 -22.19
N GLU A 67 -17.31 18.77 -22.84
CA GLU A 67 -16.57 18.00 -23.82
C GLU A 67 -15.84 16.79 -23.23
N VAL A 68 -15.26 16.92 -22.02
CA VAL A 68 -14.47 15.86 -21.39
C VAL A 68 -15.26 15.01 -20.40
N TRP A 69 -16.50 15.38 -20.09
CA TRP A 69 -17.36 14.68 -19.10
C TRP A 69 -17.38 13.16 -19.32
N GLY A 70 -17.67 12.71 -20.54
CA GLY A 70 -17.78 11.27 -20.84
C GLY A 70 -16.47 10.52 -20.63
N ALA A 71 -15.34 11.13 -21.01
CA ALA A 71 -14.02 10.53 -20.85
C ALA A 71 -13.64 10.42 -19.37
N VAL A 72 -13.87 11.49 -18.59
CA VAL A 72 -13.58 11.53 -17.15
C VAL A 72 -14.47 10.54 -16.39
N LEU A 73 -15.75 10.44 -16.75
CA LEU A 73 -16.67 9.46 -16.17
C LEU A 73 -16.21 8.02 -16.46
N ALA A 74 -15.89 7.71 -17.71
CA ALA A 74 -15.45 6.38 -18.11
C ALA A 74 -14.15 5.97 -17.40
N SER A 75 -13.17 6.87 -17.34
CA SER A 75 -11.92 6.66 -16.59
C SER A 75 -12.18 6.41 -15.10
N THR A 76 -13.03 7.22 -14.49
CA THR A 76 -13.41 7.07 -13.08
C THR A 76 -14.09 5.72 -12.82
N LEU A 77 -15.05 5.33 -13.65
CA LEU A 77 -15.74 4.03 -13.53
C LEU A 77 -14.79 2.85 -13.70
N THR A 78 -13.85 2.94 -14.66
CA THR A 78 -12.83 1.90 -14.84
C THR A 78 -11.97 1.74 -13.59
N THR A 79 -11.55 2.85 -12.99
CA THR A 79 -10.75 2.81 -11.75
C THR A 79 -11.56 2.25 -10.58
N LEU A 80 -12.82 2.65 -10.44
CA LEU A 80 -13.72 2.11 -9.41
C LEU A 80 -13.94 0.60 -9.58
N ALA A 81 -14.07 0.12 -10.82
CA ALA A 81 -14.26 -1.30 -11.12
C ALA A 81 -13.09 -2.18 -10.64
N VAL A 82 -11.90 -1.62 -10.48
CA VAL A 82 -10.74 -2.34 -9.92
C VAL A 82 -10.83 -2.44 -8.40
N PHE A 83 -11.26 -1.38 -7.71
CA PHE A 83 -11.26 -1.33 -6.25
C PHE A 83 -12.53 -1.91 -5.62
N VAL A 84 -13.68 -1.83 -6.28
CA VAL A 84 -14.96 -2.33 -5.76
C VAL A 84 -14.92 -3.82 -5.39
N PRO A 85 -14.34 -4.74 -6.18
CA PRO A 85 -14.25 -6.16 -5.81
C PRO A 85 -13.50 -6.41 -4.51
N ILE A 86 -12.50 -5.58 -4.17
CA ILE A 86 -11.70 -5.71 -2.95
C ILE A 86 -12.56 -5.54 -1.70
N VAL A 87 -13.63 -4.73 -1.79
CA VAL A 87 -14.56 -4.48 -0.67
C VAL A 87 -15.30 -5.75 -0.26
N PHE A 88 -15.47 -6.70 -1.17
CA PHE A 88 -16.22 -7.95 -0.95
C PHE A 88 -15.36 -9.12 -0.49
N ILE A 89 -14.04 -8.95 -0.36
CA ILE A 89 -13.15 -10.01 0.15
C ILE A 89 -13.40 -10.18 1.65
N GLU A 90 -13.79 -11.39 2.09
CA GLU A 90 -14.15 -11.69 3.48
C GLU A 90 -12.96 -12.13 4.35
N GLU A 91 -11.88 -12.57 3.75
CA GLU A 91 -10.66 -13.01 4.44
C GLU A 91 -10.00 -11.92 5.28
N GLU A 92 -9.16 -12.29 6.25
CA GLU A 92 -8.46 -11.36 7.15
C GLU A 92 -7.71 -10.24 6.37
N ALA A 93 -7.02 -10.63 5.30
CA ALA A 93 -6.37 -9.67 4.41
C ALA A 93 -7.37 -8.75 3.72
N GLY A 94 -8.52 -9.26 3.28
CA GLY A 94 -9.58 -8.48 2.67
C GLY A 94 -10.11 -7.40 3.61
N GLN A 95 -10.21 -7.68 4.90
CA GLN A 95 -10.66 -6.67 5.88
C GLN A 95 -9.70 -5.48 5.96
N MET A 96 -8.39 -5.71 5.86
CA MET A 96 -7.40 -4.63 5.83
C MET A 96 -7.47 -3.82 4.54
N PHE A 97 -7.54 -4.50 3.39
CA PHE A 97 -7.60 -3.84 2.09
C PHE A 97 -8.95 -3.18 1.83
N ARG A 98 -10.02 -3.61 2.51
CA ARG A 98 -11.35 -3.02 2.41
C ARG A 98 -11.36 -1.53 2.77
N ASP A 99 -10.71 -1.14 3.85
CA ASP A 99 -10.65 0.27 4.26
C ASP A 99 -9.88 1.13 3.25
N ILE A 100 -8.81 0.59 2.66
CA ILE A 100 -8.08 1.24 1.56
C ILE A 100 -9.01 1.39 0.35
N ALA A 101 -9.66 0.30 -0.07
CA ALA A 101 -10.51 0.28 -1.25
C ALA A 101 -11.71 1.25 -1.12
N ILE A 102 -12.36 1.30 0.03
CA ILE A 102 -13.44 2.25 0.32
C ILE A 102 -12.93 3.69 0.25
N THR A 103 -11.78 3.95 0.86
CA THR A 103 -11.20 5.30 0.92
C THR A 103 -10.81 5.78 -0.47
N ILE A 104 -10.15 4.95 -1.27
CA ILE A 104 -9.75 5.28 -2.64
C ILE A 104 -11.00 5.45 -3.52
N SER A 105 -11.93 4.51 -3.49
CA SER A 105 -13.14 4.57 -4.30
C SER A 105 -13.99 5.79 -3.97
N GLY A 106 -14.18 6.09 -2.69
CA GLY A 106 -14.88 7.29 -2.23
C GLY A 106 -14.18 8.58 -2.70
N SER A 107 -12.86 8.64 -2.59
CA SER A 107 -12.07 9.79 -3.03
C SER A 107 -12.22 10.04 -4.52
N ILE A 108 -12.11 8.99 -5.33
CA ILE A 108 -12.19 9.09 -6.80
C ILE A 108 -13.59 9.46 -7.25
N ALA A 109 -14.63 8.86 -6.65
CA ALA A 109 -16.02 9.21 -6.96
C ALA A 109 -16.32 10.67 -6.61
N LEU A 110 -15.87 11.15 -5.45
CA LEU A 110 -16.00 12.55 -5.06
C LEU A 110 -15.20 13.49 -5.95
N SER A 111 -13.99 13.06 -6.37
CA SER A 111 -13.18 13.84 -7.30
C SER A 111 -13.88 14.08 -8.63
N LEU A 112 -14.59 13.09 -9.16
CA LEU A 112 -15.41 13.26 -10.35
C LEU A 112 -16.43 14.39 -10.16
N ILE A 113 -17.20 14.35 -9.06
CA ILE A 113 -18.21 15.37 -8.77
C ILE A 113 -17.57 16.76 -8.64
N VAL A 114 -16.47 16.86 -7.89
CA VAL A 114 -15.75 18.12 -7.69
C VAL A 114 -15.20 18.65 -9.02
N SER A 115 -14.65 17.78 -9.86
CA SER A 115 -14.04 18.17 -11.13
C SER A 115 -15.04 18.74 -12.13
N ILE A 116 -16.27 18.21 -12.17
CA ILE A 116 -17.30 18.67 -13.11
C ILE A 116 -18.19 19.78 -12.57
N THR A 117 -18.17 20.04 -11.26
CA THR A 117 -19.00 21.08 -10.63
C THR A 117 -18.17 22.23 -10.08
N VAL A 118 -17.26 21.92 -9.17
CA VAL A 118 -16.48 22.94 -8.44
C VAL A 118 -15.43 23.58 -9.32
N ILE A 119 -14.71 22.80 -10.14
CA ILE A 119 -13.63 23.34 -10.97
C ILE A 119 -14.15 24.34 -12.02
N PRO A 120 -15.18 24.03 -12.83
CA PRO A 120 -15.74 25.00 -13.77
C PRO A 120 -16.28 26.26 -13.06
N THR A 121 -16.98 26.09 -11.95
CA THR A 121 -17.53 27.20 -11.18
C THR A 121 -16.43 28.11 -10.63
N LEU A 122 -15.39 27.53 -10.02
CA LEU A 122 -14.26 28.32 -9.53
C LEU A 122 -13.47 29.02 -10.67
N THR A 123 -13.37 28.37 -11.81
CA THR A 123 -12.73 28.98 -12.98
C THR A 123 -13.48 30.24 -13.42
N THR A 124 -14.82 30.21 -13.45
CA THR A 124 -15.60 31.40 -13.78
C THR A 124 -15.50 32.52 -12.74
N LEU A 125 -15.28 32.17 -11.47
CA LEU A 125 -15.17 33.12 -10.37
C LEU A 125 -13.76 33.77 -10.33
N LEU A 126 -12.72 32.97 -10.56
CA LEU A 126 -11.32 33.39 -10.42
C LEU A 126 -10.77 34.06 -11.68
N ILE A 127 -11.22 33.66 -12.86
CA ILE A 127 -10.74 34.19 -14.13
C ILE A 127 -11.70 35.32 -14.58
N ARG A 128 -11.22 36.53 -14.49
CA ARG A 128 -11.95 37.72 -14.97
C ARG A 128 -11.35 38.18 -16.29
N LEU A 129 -11.78 37.58 -17.39
CA LEU A 129 -11.39 37.94 -18.73
C LEU A 129 -12.61 38.48 -19.48
N SER A 130 -12.43 39.57 -20.23
CA SER A 130 -13.42 40.04 -21.19
C SER A 130 -13.48 39.12 -22.41
N PRO A 131 -14.64 39.00 -23.09
CA PRO A 131 -14.75 38.20 -24.29
C PRO A 131 -13.74 38.71 -25.36
N GLY A 132 -12.87 37.78 -25.82
CA GLY A 132 -11.85 38.10 -26.81
C GLY A 132 -10.47 38.44 -26.25
N GLU A 133 -10.33 38.61 -24.94
CA GLU A 133 -9.01 38.76 -24.29
C GLU A 133 -8.27 37.42 -24.28
N ILE A 134 -6.94 37.50 -24.50
CA ILE A 134 -6.07 36.33 -24.40
C ILE A 134 -5.66 36.17 -22.94
N TYR A 135 -5.82 34.98 -22.38
CA TYR A 135 -5.27 34.69 -21.07
C TYR A 135 -3.75 34.73 -21.10
N GLU A 136 -3.18 35.77 -20.49
CA GLU A 136 -1.73 35.87 -20.28
C GLU A 136 -1.38 35.36 -18.87
N PRO A 137 -0.42 34.42 -18.75
CA PRO A 137 0.00 33.94 -17.45
C PRO A 137 0.65 35.06 -16.64
N GLY A 138 0.22 35.26 -15.42
CA GLY A 138 0.68 36.29 -14.51
C GLY A 138 2.19 36.26 -14.21
N PHE A 139 2.71 37.32 -13.63
CA PHE A 139 4.13 37.50 -13.29
C PHE A 139 4.75 36.34 -12.51
N LEU A 140 4.03 35.80 -11.54
CA LEU A 140 4.48 34.62 -10.76
C LEU A 140 4.73 33.37 -11.63
N HIS A 141 3.90 33.14 -12.61
CA HIS A 141 4.06 32.03 -13.55
C HIS A 141 5.30 32.27 -14.44
N ARG A 142 5.49 33.49 -14.88
CA ARG A 142 6.57 33.85 -15.79
C ARG A 142 7.95 33.83 -15.12
N THR A 143 8.04 34.08 -13.81
CA THR A 143 9.32 34.17 -13.08
C THR A 143 9.63 32.88 -12.30
N LEU A 144 8.71 32.37 -11.50
CA LEU A 144 8.95 31.25 -10.60
C LEU A 144 8.91 29.87 -11.31
N LEU A 145 8.04 29.74 -12.31
CA LEU A 145 7.88 28.49 -13.06
C LEU A 145 8.76 28.40 -14.32
N ARG A 146 9.51 29.46 -14.62
CA ARG A 146 10.41 29.50 -15.79
C ARG A 146 11.36 28.31 -15.90
N PRO A 147 12.08 27.89 -14.84
CA PRO A 147 12.95 26.72 -14.94
C PRO A 147 12.19 25.42 -15.21
N VAL A 148 10.99 25.26 -14.64
CA VAL A 148 10.12 24.10 -14.88
C VAL A 148 9.61 24.09 -16.31
N VAL A 149 9.19 25.23 -16.83
CA VAL A 149 8.73 25.39 -18.22
C VAL A 149 9.87 25.10 -19.20
N LEU A 150 11.08 25.62 -18.95
CA LEU A 150 12.26 25.37 -19.80
C LEU A 150 12.68 23.89 -19.76
N PHE A 151 12.60 23.24 -18.61
CA PHE A 151 12.83 21.80 -18.50
C PHE A 151 11.77 21.02 -19.27
N GLY A 152 10.51 21.36 -19.09
CA GLY A 152 9.37 20.74 -19.79
C GLY A 152 9.48 20.90 -21.32
N SER A 153 9.87 22.08 -21.82
CA SER A 153 10.05 22.31 -23.26
C SER A 153 11.17 21.45 -23.84
N LYS A 154 12.32 21.33 -23.13
CA LYS A 154 13.41 20.43 -23.55
C LYS A 154 13.00 18.96 -23.59
N VAL A 155 12.26 18.50 -22.58
CA VAL A 155 11.71 17.14 -22.54
C VAL A 155 10.77 16.92 -23.72
N LEU A 156 9.88 17.89 -23.98
CA LEU A 156 8.93 17.82 -25.11
C LEU A 156 9.65 17.80 -26.45
N GLU A 157 10.64 18.67 -26.66
CA GLU A 157 11.45 18.70 -27.88
C GLU A 157 12.18 17.39 -28.14
N THR A 158 12.78 16.82 -27.08
CA THR A 158 13.46 15.51 -27.14
C THR A 158 12.46 14.40 -27.49
N TYR A 159 11.32 14.36 -26.81
CA TYR A 159 10.25 13.42 -27.10
C TYR A 159 9.75 13.52 -28.53
N MET A 160 9.46 14.74 -29.00
CA MET A 160 9.02 15.00 -30.36
C MET A 160 10.08 14.60 -31.41
N GLY A 161 11.36 14.82 -31.10
CA GLY A 161 12.49 14.39 -31.92
C GLY A 161 12.54 12.87 -32.07
N ILE A 162 12.42 12.14 -30.97
CA ILE A 162 12.35 10.67 -30.94
C ILE A 162 11.15 10.19 -31.72
N MET A 163 9.96 10.76 -31.48
CA MET A 163 8.73 10.38 -32.18
C MET A 163 8.82 10.61 -33.68
N ARG A 164 9.33 11.77 -34.10
CA ARG A 164 9.55 12.06 -35.53
C ARG A 164 10.50 11.06 -36.18
N SER A 165 11.57 10.66 -35.49
CA SER A 165 12.51 9.68 -35.98
C SER A 165 11.88 8.30 -36.10
N LEU A 166 11.13 7.86 -35.09
CA LEU A 166 10.44 6.57 -35.06
C LEU A 166 9.31 6.48 -36.09
N LEU A 167 8.57 7.58 -36.31
CA LEU A 167 7.43 7.61 -37.23
C LEU A 167 7.83 7.73 -38.69
N LYS A 168 9.07 8.10 -39.01
CA LYS A 168 9.56 8.12 -40.38
C LYS A 168 9.46 6.73 -41.03
N LYS A 169 8.97 6.69 -42.26
CA LYS A 169 8.95 5.49 -43.12
C LYS A 169 10.31 5.26 -43.79
N SER A 170 11.37 5.32 -43.00
CA SER A 170 12.76 5.07 -43.43
C SER A 170 13.30 3.82 -42.75
N ALA A 171 14.38 3.24 -43.27
CA ALA A 171 15.04 2.09 -42.66
C ALA A 171 15.38 2.36 -41.18
N VAL A 172 15.86 3.59 -40.87
CA VAL A 172 16.15 4.03 -39.49
C VAL A 172 14.91 4.02 -38.60
N GLY A 173 13.77 4.48 -39.11
CA GLY A 173 12.49 4.45 -38.37
C GLY A 173 11.98 3.03 -38.13
N ILE A 174 12.17 2.11 -39.07
CA ILE A 174 11.80 0.70 -38.89
C ILE A 174 12.69 0.01 -37.87
N ILE A 175 14.01 0.19 -37.97
CA ILE A 175 14.98 -0.34 -37.00
C ILE A 175 14.68 0.21 -35.58
N GLY A 176 14.36 1.50 -35.47
CA GLY A 176 13.98 2.10 -34.21
C GLY A 176 12.73 1.48 -33.58
N LYS A 177 11.68 1.22 -34.37
CA LYS A 177 10.46 0.55 -33.91
C LYS A 177 10.74 -0.88 -33.44
N VAL A 178 11.50 -1.64 -34.24
CA VAL A 178 11.91 -3.01 -33.86
C VAL A 178 12.77 -3.00 -32.61
N GLY A 179 13.67 -2.01 -32.46
CA GLY A 179 14.48 -1.83 -31.27
C GLY A 179 13.65 -1.53 -30.01
N VAL A 180 12.65 -0.66 -30.11
CA VAL A 180 11.74 -0.36 -28.98
C VAL A 180 10.92 -1.60 -28.60
N ILE A 181 10.32 -2.29 -29.57
CA ILE A 181 9.55 -3.51 -29.30
C ILE A 181 10.45 -4.59 -28.70
N GLY A 182 11.64 -4.81 -29.30
CA GLY A 182 12.61 -5.76 -28.79
C GLY A 182 13.08 -5.43 -27.37
N GLY A 183 13.31 -4.15 -27.09
CA GLY A 183 13.65 -3.67 -25.74
C GLY A 183 12.54 -3.93 -24.71
N ILE A 184 11.28 -3.66 -25.05
CA ILE A 184 10.13 -3.97 -24.18
C ILE A 184 10.04 -5.48 -23.92
N VAL A 185 10.16 -6.31 -24.96
CA VAL A 185 10.13 -7.77 -24.83
C VAL A 185 11.29 -8.26 -23.96
N ALA A 186 12.49 -7.73 -24.15
CA ALA A 186 13.65 -8.08 -23.34
C ALA A 186 13.45 -7.71 -21.85
N VAL A 187 12.92 -6.53 -21.57
CA VAL A 187 12.61 -6.09 -20.18
C VAL A 187 11.55 -7.00 -19.55
N VAL A 188 10.49 -7.35 -20.29
CA VAL A 188 9.44 -8.26 -19.80
C VAL A 188 10.03 -9.64 -19.50
N LEU A 189 10.82 -10.21 -20.41
CA LEU A 189 11.45 -11.52 -20.20
C LEU A 189 12.39 -11.48 -19.00
N TRP A 190 13.21 -10.43 -18.90
CA TRP A 190 14.11 -10.27 -17.75
C TRP A 190 13.34 -10.12 -16.44
N SER A 191 12.24 -9.33 -16.44
CA SER A 191 11.36 -9.17 -15.26
C SER A 191 10.80 -10.51 -14.79
N VAL A 192 10.36 -11.37 -15.72
CA VAL A 192 9.82 -12.70 -15.36
C VAL A 192 10.86 -13.59 -14.71
N THR A 193 12.13 -13.50 -15.15
CA THR A 193 13.22 -14.30 -14.57
C THR A 193 13.71 -13.79 -13.20
N THR A 194 13.45 -12.52 -12.90
CA THR A 194 13.89 -11.85 -11.66
C THR A 194 12.74 -11.60 -10.68
N LEU A 195 11.56 -12.18 -10.93
CA LEU A 195 10.42 -12.02 -10.02
C LEU A 195 10.80 -12.52 -8.61
N PRO A 196 10.57 -11.72 -7.57
CA PRO A 196 10.74 -12.16 -6.19
C PRO A 196 9.73 -13.26 -5.84
N GLU A 197 10.02 -13.99 -4.76
CA GLU A 197 9.07 -14.96 -4.22
C GLU A 197 7.71 -14.30 -3.94
N LYS A 198 6.64 -15.04 -4.26
CA LYS A 198 5.27 -14.52 -4.13
C LYS A 198 4.76 -14.87 -2.74
N ASP A 199 4.66 -13.86 -1.88
CA ASP A 199 3.94 -13.95 -0.63
C ASP A 199 2.61 -13.21 -0.71
N TYR A 200 1.60 -13.78 -0.07
CA TYR A 200 0.25 -13.19 -0.04
C TYR A 200 0.21 -11.92 0.82
N LEU A 201 0.93 -11.91 1.93
CA LEU A 201 1.08 -10.75 2.81
C LEU A 201 2.56 -10.60 3.20
N PRO A 202 3.07 -9.37 3.28
CA PRO A 202 4.41 -9.15 3.77
C PRO A 202 4.49 -9.63 5.23
N TYR A 203 5.55 -10.37 5.57
CA TYR A 203 5.85 -10.70 6.95
C TYR A 203 6.03 -9.39 7.72
N GLY A 204 5.07 -9.11 8.62
CA GLY A 204 5.24 -8.00 9.52
C GLY A 204 6.33 -8.33 10.53
N ASN A 205 7.44 -7.61 10.51
CA ASN A 205 8.50 -7.78 11.50
C ASN A 205 8.02 -7.35 12.87
N THR A 206 7.58 -8.31 13.69
CA THR A 206 7.39 -8.08 15.12
C THR A 206 8.73 -8.20 15.83
N ASN A 207 8.98 -7.32 16.78
CA ASN A 207 10.13 -7.45 17.68
C ASN A 207 9.84 -8.41 18.85
N MET A 208 8.99 -9.42 18.63
CA MET A 208 8.55 -10.36 19.65
C MET A 208 8.79 -11.80 19.19
N VAL A 209 9.42 -12.58 20.04
CA VAL A 209 9.59 -14.02 19.90
C VAL A 209 8.62 -14.69 20.86
N PHE A 210 7.75 -15.53 20.34
CA PHE A 210 6.82 -16.32 21.15
C PHE A 210 7.47 -17.62 21.60
N MET A 211 7.25 -17.98 22.85
CA MET A 211 7.69 -19.23 23.44
C MET A 211 6.47 -20.08 23.76
N LEU A 212 6.43 -21.28 23.23
CA LEU A 212 5.42 -22.28 23.54
C LEU A 212 6.08 -23.38 24.35
N ILE A 213 5.47 -23.67 25.51
CA ILE A 213 6.02 -24.56 26.51
C ILE A 213 4.91 -25.50 26.94
N GLU A 214 5.09 -26.80 26.79
CA GLU A 214 4.13 -27.81 27.29
C GLU A 214 4.74 -28.53 28.47
N PRO A 215 4.26 -28.26 29.70
CA PRO A 215 4.71 -28.98 30.90
C PRO A 215 4.21 -30.42 30.90
N VAL A 216 4.88 -31.26 31.64
CA VAL A 216 4.41 -32.61 31.91
C VAL A 216 3.08 -32.55 32.68
N ALA A 217 2.12 -33.36 32.28
CA ALA A 217 0.79 -33.39 32.91
C ALA A 217 0.87 -33.72 34.41
N GLY A 218 0.09 -32.97 35.22
CA GLY A 218 0.01 -33.21 36.66
C GLY A 218 0.99 -32.37 37.52
N VAL A 219 1.83 -31.56 36.89
CA VAL A 219 2.74 -30.67 37.64
C VAL A 219 2.01 -29.34 37.94
N PRO A 220 1.98 -28.87 39.20
CA PRO A 220 1.40 -27.58 39.56
C PRO A 220 2.07 -26.41 38.83
N ALA A 221 1.32 -25.33 38.59
CA ALA A 221 1.84 -24.16 37.89
C ALA A 221 3.02 -23.49 38.62
N GLU A 222 2.97 -23.47 39.96
CA GLU A 222 4.07 -22.89 40.77
C GLU A 222 5.38 -23.68 40.62
N THR A 223 5.29 -25.00 40.51
CA THR A 223 6.47 -25.89 40.28
C THR A 223 7.04 -25.63 38.88
N ASN A 224 6.18 -25.48 37.88
CA ASN A 224 6.61 -25.14 36.52
C ASN A 224 7.29 -23.77 36.46
N MET A 225 6.76 -22.78 37.18
CA MET A 225 7.41 -21.47 37.30
C MET A 225 8.81 -21.58 37.92
N GLY A 226 8.96 -22.42 38.96
CA GLY A 226 10.26 -22.66 39.60
C GLY A 226 11.28 -23.27 38.63
N TYR A 227 10.87 -24.16 37.74
CA TYR A 227 11.76 -24.72 36.71
C TYR A 227 12.12 -23.71 35.63
N PHE A 228 11.24 -22.79 35.32
CA PHE A 228 11.47 -21.80 34.27
C PHE A 228 12.30 -20.58 34.73
N ALA A 229 12.16 -20.17 36.00
CA ALA A 229 12.78 -18.95 36.53
C ALA A 229 14.29 -18.80 36.22
N PRO A 230 15.16 -19.82 36.38
CA PRO A 230 16.58 -19.69 36.04
C PRO A 230 16.86 -19.42 34.56
N TYR A 231 15.93 -19.83 33.68
CA TYR A 231 16.05 -19.62 32.24
C TYR A 231 15.49 -18.29 31.80
N GLU A 232 14.53 -17.74 32.55
CA GLU A 232 14.04 -16.38 32.34
C GLU A 232 15.14 -15.34 32.49
N ASP A 233 15.95 -15.48 33.54
CA ASP A 233 17.13 -14.62 33.76
C ASP A 233 18.14 -14.75 32.61
N LYS A 234 18.36 -15.96 32.10
CA LYS A 234 19.25 -16.17 30.97
C LYS A 234 18.73 -15.54 29.69
N ILE A 235 17.41 -15.62 29.43
CA ILE A 235 16.78 -15.03 28.24
C ILE A 235 16.85 -13.52 28.31
N VAL A 236 16.58 -12.90 29.48
CA VAL A 236 16.71 -11.47 29.70
C VAL A 236 18.16 -11.00 29.57
N GLY A 237 19.11 -11.85 29.98
CA GLY A 237 20.55 -11.58 29.85
C GLY A 237 21.10 -11.73 28.41
N MET A 238 20.32 -12.22 27.46
CA MET A 238 20.75 -12.30 26.07
C MET A 238 20.86 -10.92 25.43
N GLU A 239 21.88 -10.73 24.60
CA GLU A 239 22.04 -9.53 23.80
C GLU A 239 20.78 -9.26 22.97
N ASP A 240 20.35 -7.99 22.92
CA ASP A 240 19.18 -7.49 22.20
C ASP A 240 17.81 -7.93 22.76
N VAL A 241 17.69 -8.54 23.91
CA VAL A 241 16.43 -8.80 24.60
C VAL A 241 16.15 -7.68 25.59
N ASP A 242 14.99 -7.02 25.45
CA ASP A 242 14.57 -5.95 26.35
C ASP A 242 13.76 -6.48 27.54
N ARG A 243 12.85 -7.40 27.28
CA ARG A 243 11.91 -7.93 28.27
C ARG A 243 11.51 -9.35 27.93
N ASN A 244 11.19 -10.11 28.97
CA ASN A 244 10.57 -11.41 28.87
C ASN A 244 9.31 -11.44 29.73
N PHE A 245 8.33 -12.22 29.32
CA PHE A 245 7.15 -12.55 30.11
C PHE A 245 6.78 -14.00 29.90
N THR A 246 6.34 -14.66 30.95
CA THR A 246 5.92 -16.06 30.90
C THR A 246 4.59 -16.22 31.64
N VAL A 247 3.71 -17.02 31.10
CA VAL A 247 2.38 -17.29 31.64
C VAL A 247 2.22 -18.78 31.76
N PHE A 248 1.93 -19.26 32.98
CA PHE A 248 1.53 -20.64 33.25
C PHE A 248 0.07 -20.62 33.70
N ALA A 249 -0.81 -21.15 32.86
CA ALA A 249 -2.25 -21.23 33.10
C ALA A 249 -2.77 -22.60 32.68
N PRO A 250 -3.93 -23.05 33.20
CA PRO A 250 -4.46 -24.39 32.90
C PRO A 250 -4.66 -24.74 31.43
N ARG A 251 -4.81 -23.71 30.57
CA ARG A 251 -5.06 -23.86 29.14
C ARG A 251 -3.97 -23.24 28.24
N PHE A 252 -3.00 -22.56 28.81
CA PHE A 252 -1.93 -21.91 28.04
C PHE A 252 -0.66 -21.85 28.89
N ASN A 253 0.39 -22.43 28.35
CA ASN A 253 1.72 -22.35 28.93
C ASN A 253 2.66 -21.83 27.86
N GLY A 254 3.27 -20.71 28.11
CA GLY A 254 4.14 -20.07 27.16
C GLY A 254 4.48 -18.66 27.56
N GLY A 255 5.12 -17.95 26.69
CA GLY A 255 5.54 -16.58 26.93
C GLY A 255 5.98 -15.87 25.69
N GLY A 256 6.67 -14.79 25.88
CA GLY A 256 7.27 -14.04 24.81
C GLY A 256 8.46 -13.21 25.29
N ALA A 257 9.44 -13.09 24.44
CA ALA A 257 10.56 -12.17 24.63
C ALA A 257 10.42 -11.00 23.67
N ILE A 258 10.48 -9.79 24.19
CA ILE A 258 10.54 -8.56 23.42
C ILE A 258 11.99 -8.25 23.13
N VAL A 259 12.32 -8.20 21.87
CA VAL A 259 13.66 -7.92 21.35
C VAL A 259 13.75 -6.45 20.96
N LYS A 260 14.92 -5.85 21.01
CA LYS A 260 15.15 -4.47 20.58
C LYS A 260 14.65 -4.24 19.16
N ARG A 261 13.97 -3.13 18.93
CA ARG A 261 13.31 -2.81 17.66
C ARG A 261 14.28 -2.74 16.50
N GLU A 262 15.53 -2.33 16.77
CA GLU A 262 16.59 -2.23 15.77
C GLU A 262 16.96 -3.59 15.17
N LEU A 263 16.85 -4.66 15.95
CA LEU A 263 17.11 -6.01 15.46
C LEU A 263 16.01 -6.46 14.49
N ALA A 264 14.75 -6.15 14.80
CA ALA A 264 13.61 -6.53 13.97
C ALA A 264 13.43 -5.63 12.74
N SER A 265 14.05 -4.45 12.73
CA SER A 265 13.92 -3.48 11.63
C SER A 265 14.91 -3.75 10.49
N GLY A 266 14.53 -3.30 9.28
CA GLY A 266 15.37 -3.37 8.07
C GLY A 266 15.23 -4.67 7.27
N GLN A 267 15.90 -4.69 6.11
CA GLN A 267 15.79 -5.78 5.10
C GLN A 267 16.17 -7.18 5.60
N ARG A 268 16.95 -7.28 6.68
CA ARG A 268 17.36 -8.54 7.29
C ARG A 268 16.78 -8.78 8.67
N GLY A 269 15.81 -7.96 9.08
CA GLY A 269 15.19 -8.05 10.40
C GLY A 269 14.54 -9.43 10.63
N GLU A 270 13.88 -9.97 9.64
CA GLU A 270 13.26 -11.30 9.71
C GLU A 270 14.28 -12.40 9.97
N VAL A 271 15.38 -12.42 9.21
CA VAL A 271 16.45 -13.41 9.39
C VAL A 271 17.09 -13.28 10.77
N LYS A 272 17.34 -12.06 11.23
CA LYS A 272 17.89 -11.80 12.56
C LYS A 272 16.95 -12.29 13.66
N MET A 273 15.65 -12.02 13.52
CA MET A 273 14.62 -12.47 14.46
C MET A 273 14.49 -14.00 14.48
N ALA A 274 14.55 -14.66 13.32
CA ALA A 274 14.54 -16.11 13.22
C ALA A 274 15.78 -16.74 13.91
N ILE A 275 16.96 -16.13 13.73
CA ILE A 275 18.19 -16.55 14.42
C ILE A 275 18.02 -16.38 15.93
N LYS A 276 17.48 -15.23 16.40
CA LYS A 276 17.24 -14.99 17.82
C LYS A 276 16.22 -15.95 18.42
N ALA A 277 15.14 -16.23 17.71
CA ALA A 277 14.16 -17.27 18.12
C ALA A 277 14.81 -18.65 18.27
N ARG A 278 15.69 -19.03 17.32
CA ARG A 278 16.43 -20.30 17.40
C ARG A 278 17.42 -20.33 18.57
N GLU A 279 18.07 -19.21 18.87
CA GLU A 279 18.97 -19.07 20.01
C GLU A 279 18.22 -19.26 21.33
N MET A 280 17.10 -18.56 21.51
CA MET A 280 16.21 -18.74 22.66
C MET A 280 15.65 -20.15 22.75
N GLY A 281 15.24 -20.74 21.64
CA GLY A 281 14.75 -22.11 21.57
C GLY A 281 15.75 -23.13 22.11
N LYS A 282 17.05 -22.96 21.84
CA LYS A 282 18.10 -23.85 22.36
C LYS A 282 18.21 -23.80 23.89
N GLU A 283 17.99 -22.62 24.49
CA GLU A 283 18.03 -22.49 25.95
C GLU A 283 16.74 -23.04 26.59
N ILE A 284 15.59 -22.76 26.00
CA ILE A 284 14.30 -23.23 26.49
C ILE A 284 14.21 -24.76 26.42
N PHE A 285 14.78 -25.38 25.38
CA PHE A 285 14.76 -26.84 25.22
C PHE A 285 15.56 -27.58 26.32
N LYS A 286 16.44 -26.91 27.04
CA LYS A 286 17.23 -27.49 28.13
C LYS A 286 16.44 -27.53 29.45
N ILE A 287 15.25 -26.92 29.54
CA ILE A 287 14.48 -26.82 30.77
C ILE A 287 13.95 -28.21 31.16
N PRO A 288 14.24 -28.72 32.37
CA PRO A 288 13.71 -29.99 32.80
C PRO A 288 12.21 -29.89 33.09
N GLY A 289 11.49 -31.01 32.98
CA GLY A 289 10.06 -31.09 33.36
C GLY A 289 9.08 -30.63 32.30
N TYR A 290 9.54 -30.38 31.06
CA TYR A 290 8.66 -30.07 29.93
C TYR A 290 8.63 -31.20 28.91
N ARG A 291 7.45 -31.40 28.30
CA ARG A 291 7.26 -32.37 27.22
C ARG A 291 7.89 -31.84 25.93
N PHE A 292 7.65 -30.58 25.63
CA PHE A 292 8.37 -29.84 24.61
C PHE A 292 8.37 -28.32 24.92
N ALA A 293 9.38 -27.63 24.40
CA ALA A 293 9.45 -26.20 24.45
C ALA A 293 10.13 -25.69 23.18
N PHE A 294 9.58 -24.68 22.54
CA PHE A 294 10.18 -24.07 21.36
C PHE A 294 9.87 -22.57 21.29
N ALA A 295 10.74 -21.83 20.65
CA ALA A 295 10.58 -20.41 20.39
C ALA A 295 10.38 -20.18 18.89
N ILE A 296 9.38 -19.38 18.56
CA ILE A 296 9.05 -19.03 17.18
C ILE A 296 8.83 -17.53 17.04
N GLN A 297 9.19 -16.99 15.91
CA GLN A 297 8.72 -15.69 15.48
C GLN A 297 7.34 -15.89 14.84
N ARG A 298 6.34 -15.17 15.34
CA ARG A 298 5.04 -15.11 14.64
C ARG A 298 5.00 -13.83 13.80
N PRO A 299 4.67 -13.92 12.52
CA PRO A 299 4.38 -12.73 11.71
C PRO A 299 3.14 -12.02 12.29
N ILE A 300 3.06 -10.70 12.11
CA ILE A 300 1.88 -9.89 12.52
C ILE A 300 0.62 -10.40 11.81
N PHE A 301 0.79 -10.78 10.56
CA PHE A 301 -0.27 -11.38 9.75
C PHE A 301 0.00 -12.87 9.65
N ARG A 302 -1.02 -13.68 9.91
CA ARG A 302 -0.99 -15.07 9.47
C ARG A 302 -0.90 -15.04 7.94
N SER A 303 0.29 -15.19 7.40
CA SER A 303 0.40 -15.68 6.03
C SER A 303 -0.33 -17.02 6.05
N ALA A 304 -1.04 -17.34 4.98
CA ALA A 304 -1.58 -18.69 4.81
C ALA A 304 -0.38 -19.62 4.87
N ASP A 305 -0.08 -20.09 6.08
CA ASP A 305 0.96 -21.08 6.29
C ASP A 305 0.61 -22.24 5.36
N LYS A 306 1.52 -22.57 4.46
CA LYS A 306 1.46 -23.80 3.67
C LYS A 306 1.69 -25.00 4.62
N THR A 307 0.97 -25.02 5.73
CA THR A 307 1.01 -26.11 6.69
C THR A 307 0.10 -27.21 6.17
N PHE A 308 0.69 -28.30 5.78
CA PHE A 308 -0.05 -29.52 5.58
C PHE A 308 -0.56 -29.98 6.95
N GLN A 309 -1.85 -29.81 7.20
CA GLN A 309 -2.49 -30.46 8.35
C GLN A 309 -2.80 -31.92 7.96
N VAL A 310 -2.08 -32.84 8.53
CA VAL A 310 -2.39 -34.26 8.43
C VAL A 310 -3.18 -34.65 9.68
N GLU A 311 -4.48 -34.84 9.51
CA GLU A 311 -5.33 -35.36 10.54
C GLU A 311 -5.36 -36.88 10.43
N ILE A 312 -4.79 -37.56 11.43
CA ILE A 312 -4.82 -39.03 11.50
C ILE A 312 -5.95 -39.41 12.45
N THR A 313 -7.04 -39.94 11.89
CA THR A 313 -8.18 -40.38 12.65
C THR A 313 -8.23 -41.90 12.69
N GLY A 314 -8.52 -42.46 13.85
CA GLY A 314 -8.68 -43.90 14.01
C GLY A 314 -9.35 -44.26 15.35
N PRO A 315 -10.00 -45.42 15.45
CA PRO A 315 -10.72 -45.85 16.65
C PRO A 315 -9.78 -46.26 17.80
N ASP A 316 -8.50 -46.44 17.54
CA ASP A 316 -7.52 -46.93 18.52
C ASP A 316 -6.30 -46.01 18.59
N ILE A 317 -6.22 -45.25 19.67
CA ILE A 317 -5.14 -44.28 19.93
C ILE A 317 -3.75 -44.94 20.01
N GLN A 318 -3.68 -46.22 20.42
CA GLN A 318 -2.40 -46.92 20.52
C GLN A 318 -1.84 -47.33 19.15
N LYS A 319 -2.69 -47.44 18.14
CA LYS A 319 -2.28 -47.71 16.75
C LYS A 319 -2.00 -46.43 15.93
N LEU A 320 -2.30 -45.26 16.48
CA LEU A 320 -2.05 -43.97 15.87
C LEU A 320 -0.70 -43.33 16.29
N LYS A 321 -0.01 -43.96 17.25
CA LYS A 321 1.35 -43.64 17.62
C LYS A 321 2.31 -44.42 16.71
#